data_f61e0e9812d324a6989d4a1d92bc7a43
#
_entry.id   f61e0e9812d324a6989d4a1d92bc7a43
#
_cell.length_a   1.000
_cell.length_b   1.000
_cell.length_c   1.000
_cell.angle_alpha   90.00
_cell.angle_beta   90.00
_cell.angle_gamma   90.00
#
_symmetry.space_group_name_H-M   'P 1'
#
loop_
_entity.id
_entity.type
_entity.pdbx_description
1 polymer ?
#
loop_
_entity_poly.entity_id
_entity_poly.type
_entity_poly.pdbx_seq_one_letter_code
_entity_poly.pdbx_strand_id
1 'polypeptide(L)'
;MGIFDLFKQIEGKSHKMGKPTWLVVGLGNPGLEYAETRHNAGFLAITQLAKQHEISLSTMKFRSDCGDGTLGETRCFFMKPATYMNNSGEAVAAAAEFYKIPPERVLVLYDDISLPPGKIRIRRKGSSGGHNGIKSIIALLGSEAFPRVKIGVGEKPRKDYNLADWVLGKFPESDQEAMQQAFEQAGKAAELIVNGKIEEAMSKYSH
;
A
#
# COMPACT_ATOMS: atom_id res chain seq x y z
N MET A 1 25.08 33.74 15.83
CA MET A 1 24.48 32.39 15.72
C MET A 1 25.29 31.64 14.68
N GLY A 2 26.14 30.70 15.11
CA GLY A 2 27.09 30.04 14.22
C GLY A 2 26.42 28.92 13.42
N ILE A 3 27.02 28.57 12.26
CA ILE A 3 26.52 27.49 11.38
C ILE A 3 26.36 26.17 12.14
N PHE A 4 27.14 25.91 13.18
CA PHE A 4 27.06 24.78 14.09
C PHE A 4 25.81 24.80 14.99
N ASP A 5 25.28 26.00 15.34
CA ASP A 5 24.05 26.12 16.10
C ASP A 5 22.82 25.80 15.22
N LEU A 6 22.92 26.15 13.92
CA LEU A 6 21.91 25.80 12.91
C LEU A 6 21.87 24.28 12.66
N PHE A 7 23.03 23.63 12.57
CA PHE A 7 23.13 22.17 12.46
C PHE A 7 22.59 21.46 13.70
N LYS A 8 22.89 21.94 14.91
CA LYS A 8 22.30 21.42 16.16
C LYS A 8 20.79 21.62 16.24
N GLN A 9 20.24 22.74 15.70
CA GLN A 9 18.80 22.97 15.63
C GLN A 9 18.13 22.06 14.59
N ILE A 10 18.82 21.73 13.49
CA ILE A 10 18.35 20.79 12.47
C ILE A 10 18.42 19.35 12.99
N GLU A 11 19.51 18.96 13.67
CA GLU A 11 19.63 17.67 14.34
C GLU A 11 18.70 17.52 15.55
N GLY A 12 18.43 18.59 16.29
CA GLY A 12 17.50 18.61 17.45
C GLY A 12 16.04 18.53 17.05
N LYS A 13 15.67 18.79 15.78
CA LYS A 13 14.34 18.55 15.20
C LYS A 13 14.19 17.18 14.54
N SER A 14 15.26 16.43 14.37
CA SER A 14 15.19 14.99 14.21
C SER A 14 14.74 14.41 15.56
N HIS A 15 13.45 14.51 15.87
CA HIS A 15 12.86 13.70 16.92
C HIS A 15 13.42 12.30 16.72
N LYS A 16 13.95 11.67 17.80
CA LYS A 16 14.21 10.23 17.86
C LYS A 16 12.87 9.51 17.71
N MET A 17 12.33 9.59 16.50
CA MET A 17 11.11 8.88 16.17
C MET A 17 11.46 7.40 16.24
N GLY A 18 10.81 6.65 17.15
CA GLY A 18 11.04 5.24 17.34
C GLY A 18 10.99 4.45 16.02
N LYS A 19 11.49 3.23 16.01
CA LYS A 19 11.42 2.38 14.82
C LYS A 19 9.96 2.18 14.37
N PRO A 20 9.69 2.08 13.06
CA PRO A 20 8.35 1.77 12.58
C PRO A 20 7.92 0.39 13.11
N THR A 21 6.67 0.29 13.50
CA THR A 21 6.06 -0.94 14.02
C THR A 21 5.12 -1.59 13.00
N TRP A 22 4.82 -0.88 11.93
CA TRP A 22 4.01 -1.33 10.81
C TRP A 22 4.70 -1.03 9.48
N LEU A 23 4.48 -1.93 8.52
CA LEU A 23 4.80 -1.75 7.12
C LEU A 23 3.50 -1.54 6.36
N VAL A 24 3.39 -0.42 5.65
CA VAL A 24 2.23 -0.10 4.80
C VAL A 24 2.69 -0.13 3.35
N VAL A 25 2.15 -1.05 2.58
CA VAL A 25 2.59 -1.36 1.21
C VAL A 25 1.47 -1.06 0.22
N GLY A 26 1.71 -0.22 -0.77
CA GLY A 26 0.88 -0.14 -1.95
C GLY A 26 1.50 -0.96 -3.07
N LEU A 27 0.74 -1.81 -3.77
CA LEU A 27 1.23 -2.58 -4.91
C LEU A 27 0.98 -1.87 -6.23
N GLY A 28 1.90 -2.04 -7.15
CA GLY A 28 1.87 -1.48 -8.51
C GLY A 28 3.14 -1.81 -9.28
N ASN A 29 3.21 -1.36 -10.53
CA ASN A 29 4.39 -1.42 -11.37
C ASN A 29 5.03 -0.02 -11.49
N PRO A 30 6.37 0.09 -11.47
CA PRO A 30 7.07 1.34 -11.72
C PRO A 30 6.97 1.71 -13.22
N GLY A 31 7.05 3.00 -13.51
CA GLY A 31 7.01 3.55 -14.87
C GLY A 31 5.74 4.35 -15.15
N LEU A 32 5.89 5.39 -15.99
CA LEU A 32 4.79 6.30 -16.34
C LEU A 32 3.68 5.59 -17.11
N GLU A 33 4.02 4.57 -17.87
CA GLU A 33 3.08 3.74 -18.65
C GLU A 33 2.09 2.99 -17.75
N TYR A 34 2.47 2.68 -16.50
CA TYR A 34 1.61 1.98 -15.53
C TYR A 34 0.90 2.91 -14.55
N ALA A 35 1.27 4.20 -14.51
CA ALA A 35 0.87 5.12 -13.43
C ALA A 35 -0.64 5.18 -13.18
N GLU A 36 -1.46 5.07 -14.23
CA GLU A 36 -2.93 5.18 -14.17
C GLU A 36 -3.63 3.84 -14.45
N THR A 37 -2.91 2.72 -14.40
CA THR A 37 -3.49 1.41 -14.67
C THR A 37 -4.23 0.85 -13.46
N ARG A 38 -5.17 -0.08 -13.69
CA ARG A 38 -5.90 -0.79 -12.62
C ARG A 38 -4.95 -1.50 -11.66
N HIS A 39 -3.87 -2.08 -12.19
CA HIS A 39 -2.88 -2.79 -11.37
C HIS A 39 -2.07 -1.87 -10.45
N ASN A 40 -2.12 -0.56 -10.68
CA ASN A 40 -1.50 0.45 -9.83
C ASN A 40 -2.45 1.05 -8.77
N ALA A 41 -3.64 0.48 -8.58
CA ALA A 41 -4.59 0.97 -7.57
C ALA A 41 -3.97 1.04 -6.15
N GLY A 42 -3.09 0.10 -5.80
CA GLY A 42 -2.35 0.14 -4.53
C GLY A 42 -1.36 1.31 -4.45
N PHE A 43 -0.62 1.60 -5.54
CA PHE A 43 0.27 2.77 -5.62
C PHE A 43 -0.50 4.08 -5.51
N LEU A 44 -1.64 4.17 -6.17
CA LEU A 44 -2.50 5.36 -6.12
C LEU A 44 -3.04 5.59 -4.70
N ALA A 45 -3.54 4.54 -4.07
CA ALA A 45 -4.09 4.62 -2.72
C ALA A 45 -3.04 5.03 -1.68
N ILE A 46 -1.84 4.41 -1.69
CA ILE A 46 -0.79 4.76 -0.72
C ILE A 46 -0.21 6.15 -0.98
N THR A 47 -0.14 6.59 -2.24
CA THR A 47 0.30 7.94 -2.60
C THR A 47 -0.67 8.99 -2.06
N GLN A 48 -1.97 8.74 -2.20
CA GLN A 48 -2.99 9.62 -1.64
C GLN A 48 -2.96 9.63 -0.11
N LEU A 49 -2.86 8.48 0.53
CA LEU A 49 -2.71 8.35 1.98
C LEU A 49 -1.49 9.13 2.49
N ALA A 50 -0.34 8.93 1.86
CA ALA A 50 0.89 9.63 2.22
C ALA A 50 0.74 11.16 2.10
N LYS A 51 0.11 11.63 1.01
CA LYS A 51 -0.16 13.05 0.81
C LYS A 51 -1.06 13.64 1.90
N GLN A 52 -2.11 12.93 2.30
CA GLN A 52 -3.05 13.37 3.35
C GLN A 52 -2.38 13.51 4.72
N HIS A 53 -1.34 12.72 4.99
CA HIS A 53 -0.57 12.73 6.24
C HIS A 53 0.79 13.43 6.13
N GLU A 54 1.02 14.19 5.05
CA GLU A 54 2.27 14.93 4.79
C GLU A 54 3.53 14.03 4.81
N ILE A 55 3.38 12.77 4.39
CA ILE A 55 4.46 11.79 4.34
C ILE A 55 5.08 11.82 2.95
N SER A 56 6.37 12.10 2.86
CA SER A 56 7.12 12.07 1.59
C SER A 56 7.55 10.63 1.26
N LEU A 57 7.17 10.13 0.08
CA LEU A 57 7.61 8.84 -0.47
C LEU A 57 8.80 9.02 -1.44
N SER A 58 9.83 9.75 -1.02
CA SER A 58 10.96 10.15 -1.87
C SER A 58 12.28 9.45 -1.55
N THR A 59 12.30 8.59 -0.54
CA THR A 59 13.50 7.83 -0.18
C THR A 59 13.53 6.49 -0.91
N MET A 60 14.60 6.25 -1.67
CA MET A 60 14.81 4.94 -2.31
C MET A 60 15.45 3.96 -1.33
N LYS A 61 14.72 2.95 -0.89
CA LYS A 61 15.21 1.89 0.00
C LYS A 61 14.48 0.57 -0.29
N PHE A 62 15.14 -0.56 -0.09
CA PHE A 62 14.57 -1.90 -0.38
C PHE A 62 13.99 -1.99 -1.80
N ARG A 63 14.64 -1.38 -2.80
CA ARG A 63 14.13 -1.31 -4.18
C ARG A 63 12.70 -0.77 -4.26
N SER A 64 12.40 0.28 -3.49
CA SER A 64 11.06 0.87 -3.35
C SER A 64 11.15 2.36 -3.10
N ASP A 65 10.14 3.11 -3.56
CA ASP A 65 9.91 4.47 -3.09
C ASP A 65 9.32 4.39 -1.68
N CYS A 66 9.99 4.98 -0.71
CA CYS A 66 9.68 4.83 0.70
C CYS A 66 9.53 6.15 1.43
N GLY A 67 8.83 6.10 2.56
CA GLY A 67 8.74 7.19 3.53
C GLY A 67 8.43 6.67 4.93
N ASP A 68 8.88 7.43 5.91
CA ASP A 68 8.56 7.23 7.32
C ASP A 68 7.48 8.21 7.76
N GLY A 69 6.52 7.75 8.54
CA GLY A 69 5.46 8.61 9.05
C GLY A 69 4.61 7.95 10.13
N THR A 70 3.55 8.65 10.53
CA THR A 70 2.58 8.14 11.50
C THR A 70 1.18 8.14 10.91
N LEU A 71 0.40 7.11 11.22
CA LEU A 71 -1.04 7.08 11.04
C LEU A 71 -1.68 7.06 12.42
N GLY A 72 -2.38 8.15 12.80
CA GLY A 72 -2.78 8.35 14.18
C GLY A 72 -1.56 8.35 15.11
N GLU A 73 -1.51 7.43 16.07
CA GLU A 73 -0.39 7.29 17.01
C GLU A 73 0.66 6.24 16.58
N THR A 74 0.39 5.51 15.49
CA THR A 74 1.21 4.38 15.07
C THR A 74 2.27 4.78 14.06
N ARG A 75 3.52 4.46 14.37
CA ARG A 75 4.66 4.67 13.50
C ARG A 75 4.70 3.63 12.38
N CYS A 76 4.70 4.09 11.14
CA CYS A 76 4.64 3.27 9.94
C CYS A 76 5.82 3.56 8.99
N PHE A 77 6.28 2.52 8.31
CA PHE A 77 7.12 2.64 7.12
C PHE A 77 6.26 2.37 5.88
N PHE A 78 6.21 3.34 4.99
CA PHE A 78 5.42 3.30 3.76
C PHE A 78 6.30 2.91 2.60
N MET A 79 5.81 2.05 1.70
CA MET A 79 6.57 1.67 0.54
C MET A 79 5.73 1.34 -0.70
N LYS A 80 6.28 1.73 -1.86
CA LYS A 80 5.82 1.34 -3.20
C LYS A 80 6.95 0.51 -3.84
N PRO A 81 6.83 -0.83 -3.87
CA PRO A 81 7.86 -1.69 -4.47
C PRO A 81 8.11 -1.36 -5.95
N ALA A 82 9.37 -1.07 -6.32
CA ALA A 82 9.78 -0.83 -7.71
C ALA A 82 10.33 -2.09 -8.39
N THR A 83 10.00 -3.28 -7.86
CA THR A 83 10.49 -4.60 -8.31
C THR A 83 9.61 -5.24 -9.38
N TYR A 84 8.65 -4.50 -9.93
CA TYR A 84 7.49 -4.99 -10.67
C TYR A 84 6.62 -5.95 -9.84
N MET A 85 5.35 -6.09 -10.24
CA MET A 85 4.31 -6.79 -9.47
C MET A 85 4.71 -8.21 -9.05
N ASN A 86 5.27 -9.00 -9.96
CA ASN A 86 5.63 -10.39 -9.72
C ASN A 86 6.73 -10.58 -8.67
N ASN A 87 7.51 -9.54 -8.40
CA ASN A 87 8.65 -9.56 -7.47
C ASN A 87 8.44 -8.65 -6.25
N SER A 88 7.20 -8.19 -6.00
CA SER A 88 6.90 -7.28 -4.87
C SER A 88 7.34 -7.85 -3.52
N GLY A 89 7.31 -9.16 -3.36
CA GLY A 89 7.73 -9.84 -2.14
C GLY A 89 9.21 -9.63 -1.78
N GLU A 90 10.11 -9.44 -2.77
CA GLU A 90 11.54 -9.18 -2.50
C GLU A 90 11.72 -7.89 -1.69
N ALA A 91 11.05 -6.83 -2.10
CA ALA A 91 11.09 -5.54 -1.42
C ALA A 91 10.43 -5.60 -0.03
N VAL A 92 9.23 -6.21 0.03
CA VAL A 92 8.44 -6.29 1.26
C VAL A 92 9.14 -7.14 2.32
N ALA A 93 9.66 -8.32 1.97
CA ALA A 93 10.36 -9.19 2.89
C ALA A 93 11.65 -8.55 3.42
N ALA A 94 12.44 -7.90 2.55
CA ALA A 94 13.65 -7.19 2.96
C ALA A 94 13.36 -6.06 3.96
N ALA A 95 12.28 -5.30 3.76
CA ALA A 95 11.87 -4.25 4.69
C ALA A 95 11.36 -4.83 6.01
N ALA A 96 10.51 -5.86 5.96
CA ALA A 96 9.96 -6.53 7.14
C ALA A 96 11.07 -7.14 8.01
N GLU A 97 12.04 -7.80 7.38
CA GLU A 97 13.23 -8.37 8.07
C GLU A 97 14.09 -7.29 8.72
N PHE A 98 14.39 -6.21 7.99
CA PHE A 98 15.23 -5.11 8.48
C PHE A 98 14.63 -4.42 9.72
N TYR A 99 13.33 -4.14 9.69
CA TYR A 99 12.64 -3.47 10.80
C TYR A 99 12.13 -4.44 11.87
N LYS A 100 12.27 -5.76 11.66
CA LYS A 100 11.73 -6.81 12.54
C LYS A 100 10.21 -6.72 12.67
N ILE A 101 9.52 -6.42 11.57
CA ILE A 101 8.06 -6.31 11.52
C ILE A 101 7.49 -7.69 11.15
N PRO A 102 6.64 -8.29 11.99
CA PRO A 102 6.04 -9.59 11.70
C PRO A 102 4.95 -9.46 10.60
N PRO A 103 4.61 -10.55 9.90
CA PRO A 103 3.62 -10.53 8.82
C PRO A 103 2.28 -9.88 9.20
N GLU A 104 1.81 -10.08 10.43
CA GLU A 104 0.55 -9.53 10.94
C GLU A 104 0.54 -7.99 11.03
N ARG A 105 1.71 -7.36 10.91
CA ARG A 105 1.88 -5.90 10.86
C ARG A 105 2.36 -5.40 9.49
N VAL A 106 2.20 -6.20 8.44
CA VAL A 106 2.40 -5.81 7.04
C VAL A 106 1.03 -5.58 6.41
N LEU A 107 0.62 -4.32 6.27
CA LEU A 107 -0.63 -3.95 5.61
C LEU A 107 -0.40 -3.76 4.11
N VAL A 108 -1.15 -4.47 3.25
CA VAL A 108 -1.01 -4.39 1.79
C VAL A 108 -2.28 -3.85 1.14
N LEU A 109 -2.13 -2.78 0.35
CA LEU A 109 -3.17 -2.19 -0.50
C LEU A 109 -2.94 -2.63 -1.95
N TYR A 110 -3.96 -3.17 -2.62
CA TYR A 110 -3.84 -3.70 -3.99
C TYR A 110 -5.19 -3.83 -4.69
N ASP A 111 -5.15 -4.00 -6.02
CA ASP A 111 -6.32 -4.15 -6.87
C ASP A 111 -7.01 -5.51 -6.71
N ASP A 112 -8.34 -5.51 -6.80
CA ASP A 112 -9.15 -6.74 -6.83
C ASP A 112 -10.20 -6.66 -7.95
N ILE A 113 -10.07 -7.55 -8.93
CA ILE A 113 -10.98 -7.62 -10.09
C ILE A 113 -12.38 -8.18 -9.73
N SER A 114 -12.54 -8.81 -8.58
CA SER A 114 -13.82 -9.35 -8.14
C SER A 114 -14.74 -8.33 -7.46
N LEU A 115 -14.25 -7.10 -7.29
CA LEU A 115 -14.99 -6.00 -6.70
C LEU A 115 -15.24 -4.91 -7.73
N PRO A 116 -16.44 -4.31 -7.75
CA PRO A 116 -16.72 -3.16 -8.61
C PRO A 116 -15.80 -1.97 -8.28
N PRO A 117 -15.51 -1.08 -9.26
CA PRO A 117 -14.84 0.19 -8.99
C PRO A 117 -15.54 0.97 -7.87
N GLY A 118 -14.77 1.63 -7.01
CA GLY A 118 -15.30 2.38 -5.88
C GLY A 118 -15.56 1.55 -4.60
N LYS A 119 -15.47 0.23 -4.67
CA LYS A 119 -15.64 -0.66 -3.50
C LYS A 119 -14.30 -1.11 -2.96
N ILE A 120 -14.21 -1.26 -1.64
CA ILE A 120 -13.07 -1.89 -1.00
C ILE A 120 -13.49 -3.08 -0.13
N ARG A 121 -12.54 -3.99 0.10
CA ARG A 121 -12.74 -5.13 0.99
C ARG A 121 -11.51 -5.35 1.85
N ILE A 122 -11.72 -5.47 3.15
CA ILE A 122 -10.65 -5.68 4.12
C ILE A 122 -10.61 -7.15 4.50
N ARG A 123 -9.42 -7.73 4.59
CA ARG A 123 -9.18 -9.10 5.04
C ARG A 123 -7.98 -9.13 5.97
N ARG A 124 -8.07 -9.93 7.06
CA ARG A 124 -6.98 -10.14 8.01
C ARG A 124 -5.89 -11.04 7.43
N LYS A 125 -6.28 -12.02 6.62
CA LYS A 125 -5.43 -13.04 6.01
C LYS A 125 -6.12 -13.65 4.78
N GLY A 126 -5.40 -14.46 4.02
CA GLY A 126 -5.98 -15.24 2.91
C GLY A 126 -4.98 -15.54 1.81
N SER A 127 -5.35 -16.40 0.87
CA SER A 127 -4.57 -16.76 -0.30
C SER A 127 -4.36 -15.57 -1.25
N SER A 128 -3.57 -15.74 -2.29
CA SER A 128 -3.30 -14.70 -3.28
C SER A 128 -4.52 -14.34 -4.15
N GLY A 129 -5.50 -15.23 -4.25
CA GLY A 129 -6.64 -15.02 -5.16
C GLY A 129 -6.24 -14.82 -6.63
N GLY A 130 -5.07 -15.33 -7.04
CA GLY A 130 -4.51 -15.14 -8.37
C GLY A 130 -3.73 -13.84 -8.56
N HIS A 131 -3.66 -12.95 -7.57
CA HIS A 131 -2.91 -11.70 -7.68
C HIS A 131 -1.40 -11.94 -7.51
N ASN A 132 -0.60 -11.66 -8.54
CA ASN A 132 0.81 -11.98 -8.59
C ASN A 132 1.65 -11.31 -7.50
N GLY A 133 1.38 -10.04 -7.19
CA GLY A 133 2.08 -9.33 -6.11
C GLY A 133 1.83 -9.97 -4.74
N ILE A 134 0.58 -10.35 -4.45
CA ILE A 134 0.23 -11.06 -3.21
C ILE A 134 0.87 -12.44 -3.16
N LYS A 135 0.88 -13.18 -4.29
CA LYS A 135 1.57 -14.47 -4.40
C LYS A 135 3.07 -14.34 -4.06
N SER A 136 3.72 -13.32 -4.60
CA SER A 136 5.13 -13.02 -4.33
C SER A 136 5.37 -12.69 -2.86
N ILE A 137 4.51 -11.87 -2.24
CA ILE A 137 4.62 -11.50 -0.82
C ILE A 137 4.43 -12.75 0.07
N ILE A 138 3.41 -13.57 -0.18
CA ILE A 138 3.17 -14.82 0.57
C ILE A 138 4.39 -15.73 0.52
N ALA A 139 4.96 -15.93 -0.69
CA ALA A 139 6.11 -16.80 -0.88
C ALA A 139 7.34 -16.35 -0.09
N LEU A 140 7.60 -15.04 -0.01
CA LEU A 140 8.83 -14.52 0.60
C LEU A 140 8.67 -14.12 2.07
N LEU A 141 7.46 -13.78 2.54
CA LEU A 141 7.16 -13.65 3.97
C LEU A 141 6.93 -15.02 4.65
N GLY A 142 6.68 -16.07 3.88
CA GLY A 142 6.32 -17.39 4.41
C GLY A 142 4.99 -17.44 5.15
N SER A 143 4.08 -16.47 4.90
CA SER A 143 2.84 -16.33 5.65
C SER A 143 1.73 -15.71 4.79
N GLU A 144 0.50 -16.17 5.01
CA GLU A 144 -0.73 -15.54 4.50
C GLU A 144 -1.38 -14.61 5.54
N ALA A 145 -0.85 -14.55 6.77
CA ALA A 145 -1.42 -13.86 7.90
C ALA A 145 -1.01 -12.38 7.95
N PHE A 146 -1.31 -11.64 6.88
CA PHE A 146 -1.13 -10.18 6.85
C PHE A 146 -2.42 -9.47 6.41
N PRO A 147 -2.75 -8.32 7.03
CA PRO A 147 -3.95 -7.56 6.69
C PRO A 147 -3.87 -6.95 5.29
N ARG A 148 -5.02 -6.85 4.64
CA ARG A 148 -5.14 -6.41 3.26
C ARG A 148 -6.32 -5.49 3.07
N VAL A 149 -6.12 -4.42 2.31
CA VAL A 149 -7.18 -3.59 1.73
C VAL A 149 -7.20 -3.87 0.24
N LYS A 150 -8.24 -4.57 -0.20
CA LYS A 150 -8.52 -4.89 -1.59
C LYS A 150 -9.32 -3.74 -2.20
N ILE A 151 -8.87 -3.19 -3.31
CA ILE A 151 -9.49 -2.06 -4.00
C ILE A 151 -10.12 -2.58 -5.29
N GLY A 152 -11.43 -2.45 -5.40
CA GLY A 152 -12.18 -2.90 -6.56
C GLY A 152 -11.81 -2.13 -7.82
N VAL A 153 -11.50 -2.87 -8.88
CA VAL A 153 -11.15 -2.33 -10.19
C VAL A 153 -12.05 -2.88 -11.31
N GLY A 154 -13.05 -3.68 -10.93
CA GLY A 154 -14.03 -4.27 -11.82
C GLY A 154 -13.55 -5.54 -12.52
N GLU A 155 -14.52 -6.36 -12.90
CA GLU A 155 -14.29 -7.59 -13.66
C GLU A 155 -13.91 -7.28 -15.11
N LYS A 156 -13.15 -8.18 -15.73
CA LYS A 156 -12.87 -8.10 -17.17
C LYS A 156 -14.16 -8.20 -17.97
N PRO A 157 -14.25 -7.53 -19.14
CA PRO A 157 -15.51 -7.36 -19.87
C PRO A 157 -16.07 -8.69 -20.43
N ARG A 158 -15.21 -9.69 -20.62
CA ARG A 158 -15.56 -11.02 -21.13
C ARG A 158 -14.69 -12.08 -20.45
N LYS A 159 -15.18 -13.29 -20.31
CA LYS A 159 -14.44 -14.41 -19.69
C LYS A 159 -13.13 -14.74 -20.38
N ASP A 160 -13.11 -14.64 -21.71
CA ASP A 160 -11.95 -14.89 -22.58
C ASP A 160 -10.98 -13.71 -22.71
N TYR A 161 -11.31 -12.55 -22.11
CA TYR A 161 -10.42 -11.39 -22.13
C TYR A 161 -9.14 -11.68 -21.35
N ASN A 162 -7.97 -11.28 -21.87
CA ASN A 162 -6.70 -11.48 -21.17
C ASN A 162 -6.68 -10.67 -19.87
N LEU A 163 -6.38 -11.33 -18.75
CA LEU A 163 -6.38 -10.69 -17.44
C LEU A 163 -5.26 -9.64 -17.31
N ALA A 164 -4.07 -9.92 -17.87
CA ALA A 164 -2.96 -8.97 -17.83
C ALA A 164 -3.32 -7.68 -18.60
N ASP A 165 -3.91 -7.81 -19.80
CA ASP A 165 -4.37 -6.64 -20.58
C ASP A 165 -5.43 -5.84 -19.82
N TRP A 166 -6.31 -6.51 -19.07
CA TRP A 166 -7.33 -5.84 -18.27
C TRP A 166 -6.73 -5.02 -17.14
N VAL A 167 -5.88 -5.62 -16.31
CA VAL A 167 -5.32 -4.92 -15.14
C VAL A 167 -4.26 -3.89 -15.53
N LEU A 168 -3.61 -4.04 -16.68
CA LEU A 168 -2.69 -3.05 -17.25
C LEU A 168 -3.42 -1.96 -18.05
N GLY A 169 -4.72 -2.07 -18.24
CA GLY A 169 -5.56 -1.02 -18.82
C GLY A 169 -5.84 0.10 -17.81
N LYS A 170 -6.03 1.33 -18.33
CA LYS A 170 -6.38 2.51 -17.51
C LYS A 170 -7.83 2.47 -17.07
N PHE A 171 -8.13 3.18 -15.97
CA PHE A 171 -9.51 3.43 -15.56
C PHE A 171 -10.23 4.31 -16.59
N PRO A 172 -11.47 3.97 -16.98
CA PRO A 172 -12.28 4.86 -17.78
C PRO A 172 -12.64 6.13 -16.98
N GLU A 173 -12.95 7.21 -17.68
CA GLU A 173 -13.29 8.48 -17.05
C GLU A 173 -14.51 8.35 -16.11
N SER A 174 -15.48 7.50 -16.47
CA SER A 174 -16.67 7.19 -15.66
C SER A 174 -16.34 6.62 -14.27
N ASP A 175 -15.19 6.00 -14.09
CA ASP A 175 -14.82 5.35 -12.83
C ASP A 175 -13.92 6.23 -11.95
N GLN A 176 -13.42 7.36 -12.46
CA GLN A 176 -12.42 8.19 -11.77
C GLN A 176 -12.91 8.67 -10.39
N GLU A 177 -14.14 9.18 -10.33
CA GLU A 177 -14.71 9.65 -9.05
C GLU A 177 -14.86 8.50 -8.04
N ALA A 178 -15.39 7.37 -8.47
CA ALA A 178 -15.56 6.19 -7.63
C ALA A 178 -14.20 5.66 -7.13
N MET A 179 -13.18 5.64 -7.99
CA MET A 179 -11.83 5.22 -7.61
C MET A 179 -11.19 6.19 -6.63
N GLN A 180 -11.37 7.51 -6.81
CA GLN A 180 -10.88 8.51 -5.87
C GLN A 180 -11.47 8.30 -4.48
N GLN A 181 -12.77 8.03 -4.39
CA GLN A 181 -13.45 7.69 -3.14
C GLN A 181 -12.93 6.39 -2.53
N ALA A 182 -12.67 5.36 -3.37
CA ALA A 182 -12.10 4.10 -2.90
C ALA A 182 -10.69 4.27 -2.32
N PHE A 183 -9.84 5.10 -2.93
CA PHE A 183 -8.50 5.39 -2.40
C PHE A 183 -8.58 6.13 -1.07
N GLU A 184 -9.51 7.09 -0.92
CA GLU A 184 -9.72 7.78 0.35
C GLU A 184 -10.21 6.82 1.45
N GLN A 185 -11.18 5.95 1.14
CA GLN A 185 -11.67 4.93 2.07
C GLN A 185 -10.58 3.93 2.44
N ALA A 186 -9.75 3.52 1.48
CA ALA A 186 -8.60 2.65 1.73
C ALA A 186 -7.59 3.28 2.70
N GLY A 187 -7.35 4.58 2.58
CA GLY A 187 -6.51 5.35 3.50
C GLY A 187 -7.08 5.39 4.92
N LYS A 188 -8.37 5.73 5.07
CA LYS A 188 -9.07 5.72 6.37
C LYS A 188 -9.09 4.32 7.01
N ALA A 189 -9.29 3.30 6.20
CA ALA A 189 -9.23 1.90 6.65
C ALA A 189 -7.82 1.52 7.12
N ALA A 190 -6.78 1.93 6.38
CA ALA A 190 -5.39 1.68 6.74
C ALA A 190 -5.05 2.28 8.11
N GLU A 191 -5.46 3.53 8.38
CA GLU A 191 -5.26 4.18 9.66
C GLU A 191 -5.92 3.41 10.81
N LEU A 192 -7.17 2.97 10.66
CA LEU A 192 -7.84 2.14 11.66
C LEU A 192 -7.11 0.81 11.90
N ILE A 193 -6.67 0.14 10.82
CA ILE A 193 -6.00 -1.15 10.90
C ILE A 193 -4.69 -1.06 11.70
N VAL A 194 -3.83 -0.10 11.39
CA VAL A 194 -2.53 0.04 12.07
C VAL A 194 -2.67 0.46 13.52
N ASN A 195 -3.79 1.10 13.89
CA ASN A 195 -4.14 1.45 15.27
C ASN A 195 -4.95 0.35 15.99
N GLY A 196 -4.95 -0.89 15.49
CA GLY A 196 -5.57 -2.05 16.12
C GLY A 196 -7.09 -2.16 15.97
N LYS A 197 -7.73 -1.31 15.15
CA LYS A 197 -9.18 -1.21 14.98
C LYS A 197 -9.67 -1.90 13.69
N ILE A 198 -9.11 -3.06 13.34
CA ILE A 198 -9.42 -3.74 12.08
C ILE A 198 -10.90 -4.16 11.96
N GLU A 199 -11.57 -4.51 13.07
CA GLU A 199 -13.01 -4.83 13.05
C GLU A 199 -13.84 -3.60 12.70
N GLU A 200 -13.49 -2.45 13.26
CA GLU A 200 -14.13 -1.19 12.92
C GLU A 200 -13.91 -0.84 11.44
N ALA A 201 -12.69 -1.02 10.93
CA ALA A 201 -12.39 -0.81 9.52
C ALA A 201 -13.22 -1.75 8.63
N MET A 202 -13.32 -3.03 8.97
CA MET A 202 -14.13 -4.01 8.24
C MET A 202 -15.61 -3.65 8.25
N SER A 203 -16.15 -3.23 9.38
CA SER A 203 -17.55 -2.83 9.51
C SER A 203 -17.89 -1.58 8.71
N LYS A 204 -17.00 -0.57 8.70
CA LYS A 204 -17.26 0.71 8.04
C LYS A 204 -17.02 0.69 6.53
N TYR A 205 -16.02 -0.05 6.07
CA TYR A 205 -15.47 0.11 4.71
C TYR A 205 -15.46 -1.17 3.88
N SER A 206 -15.74 -2.36 4.45
CA SER A 206 -15.70 -3.61 3.70
C SER A 206 -17.10 -4.01 3.23
N HIS A 207 -17.44 -3.60 2.02
CA HIS A 207 -18.76 -3.85 1.41
C HIS A 207 -18.68 -4.82 0.24
#